data_e259e3bcbd5e6cb1e5f4d3d99ab9858e
#
_entry.id   e259e3bcbd5e6cb1e5f4d3d99ab9858e
#
_cell.length_a   1.000
_cell.length_b   1.000
_cell.length_c   1.000
_cell.angle_alpha   90.00
_cell.angle_beta   90.00
_cell.angle_gamma   90.00
#
_symmetry.space_group_name_H-M   'P 1'
#
loop_
_entity.id
_entity.type
_entity.pdbx_description
1 polymer ?
#
loop_
_entity_poly.entity_id
_entity_poly.type
_entity_poly.pdbx_seq_one_letter_code
_entity_poly.pdbx_strand_id
1 'polypeptide(L)'
;AQQMVRLAAWKLDQNHSDKSMLCAMAKRLATDLCFNVCNQALQLHGGYGYISEYPLERYVRDTRVHQILEGTNEIMRVIIARNVLKDLSFL
;
A
#
# COMPACT_ATOMS: atom_id res chain seq x y z
N ALA A 1 1.51 -8.87 -1.85
CA ALA A 1 1.55 -7.84 -0.78
C ALA A 1 2.11 -8.41 0.53
N GLN A 2 1.69 -9.60 0.92
CA GLN A 2 2.14 -10.22 2.18
C GLN A 2 3.66 -10.39 2.24
N GLN A 3 4.27 -10.85 1.16
CA GLN A 3 5.72 -11.02 1.08
C GLN A 3 6.45 -9.68 1.27
N MET A 4 5.95 -8.63 0.64
CA MET A 4 6.55 -7.31 0.73
C MET A 4 6.45 -6.75 2.16
N VAL A 5 5.31 -6.93 2.81
CA VAL A 5 5.09 -6.49 4.19
C VAL A 5 6.04 -7.23 5.14
N ARG A 6 6.19 -8.53 4.97
CA ARG A 6 7.09 -9.34 5.80
C ARG A 6 8.54 -8.96 5.61
N LEU A 7 8.96 -8.70 4.37
CA LEU A 7 10.31 -8.24 4.09
C LEU A 7 10.59 -6.90 4.76
N ALA A 8 9.65 -5.95 4.64
CA ALA A 8 9.78 -4.65 5.28
C ALA A 8 9.89 -4.77 6.80
N ALA A 9 9.05 -5.62 7.40
CA ALA A 9 9.07 -5.86 8.85
C ALA A 9 10.42 -6.44 9.29
N TRP A 10 10.95 -7.39 8.55
CA TRP A 10 12.26 -7.99 8.86
C TRP A 10 13.38 -6.95 8.76
N LYS A 11 13.38 -6.14 7.70
CA LYS A 11 14.37 -5.06 7.53
C LYS A 11 14.30 -4.04 8.67
N LEU A 12 13.09 -3.73 9.12
CA LEU A 12 12.87 -2.82 10.24
C LEU A 12 13.44 -3.41 11.54
N ASP A 13 13.17 -4.69 11.80
CA ASP A 13 13.67 -5.39 12.98
C ASP A 13 15.20 -5.46 13.00
N GLN A 14 15.82 -5.64 11.85
CA GLN A 14 17.26 -5.67 11.69
C GLN A 14 17.90 -4.29 11.65
N ASN A 15 17.12 -3.23 11.73
CA ASN A 15 17.59 -1.85 11.59
C ASN A 15 18.44 -1.65 10.32
N HIS A 16 18.01 -2.27 9.23
CA HIS A 16 18.74 -2.23 7.96
C HIS A 16 18.70 -0.82 7.35
N SER A 17 19.72 -0.47 6.57
CA SER A 17 19.83 0.88 5.97
C SER A 17 18.70 1.22 4.99
N ASP A 18 18.08 0.23 4.36
CA ASP A 18 16.98 0.43 3.40
C ASP A 18 15.59 0.20 4.01
N LYS A 19 15.48 0.14 5.34
CA LYS A 19 14.21 -0.13 6.02
C LYS A 19 13.10 0.86 5.66
N SER A 20 13.44 2.15 5.58
CA SER A 20 12.45 3.19 5.25
C SER A 20 11.92 3.03 3.84
N MET A 21 12.79 2.72 2.89
CA MET A 21 12.39 2.47 1.50
C MET A 21 11.49 1.26 1.40
N LEU A 22 11.84 0.16 2.07
CA LEU A 22 11.06 -1.08 2.05
C LEU A 22 9.70 -0.90 2.72
N CYS A 23 9.64 -0.16 3.82
CA CYS A 23 8.36 0.15 4.48
C CYS A 23 7.45 0.99 3.59
N ALA A 24 8.02 1.98 2.89
CA ALA A 24 7.26 2.79 1.93
C ALA A 24 6.74 1.94 0.77
N MET A 25 7.57 1.04 0.24
CA MET A 25 7.17 0.10 -0.81
C MET A 25 6.03 -0.80 -0.34
N ALA A 26 6.13 -1.34 0.88
CA ALA A 26 5.12 -2.23 1.44
C ALA A 26 3.78 -1.52 1.61
N LYS A 27 3.81 -0.31 2.16
CA LYS A 27 2.59 0.49 2.36
C LYS A 27 1.94 0.80 1.01
N ARG A 28 2.70 1.29 0.05
CA ARG A 28 2.15 1.64 -1.26
C ARG A 28 1.58 0.41 -1.97
N LEU A 29 2.34 -0.68 -2.03
CA LEU A 29 1.91 -1.88 -2.74
C LEU A 29 0.68 -2.51 -2.10
N ALA A 30 0.70 -2.71 -0.78
CA ALA A 30 -0.38 -3.38 -0.08
C ALA A 30 -1.69 -2.59 -0.15
N THR A 31 -1.63 -1.28 0.08
CA THR A 31 -2.85 -0.46 0.08
C THR A 31 -3.44 -0.28 -1.31
N ASP A 32 -2.61 -0.13 -2.35
CA ASP A 32 -3.10 -0.04 -3.74
C ASP A 32 -3.73 -1.36 -4.18
N LEU A 33 -3.09 -2.49 -3.89
CA LEU A 33 -3.63 -3.81 -4.25
C LEU A 33 -4.92 -4.11 -3.50
N CYS A 34 -4.97 -3.82 -2.20
CA CYS A 34 -6.18 -4.07 -1.40
C CYS A 34 -7.36 -3.27 -1.90
N PHE A 35 -7.15 -2.00 -2.24
CA PHE A 35 -8.22 -1.19 -2.82
C PHE A 35 -8.70 -1.79 -4.14
N ASN A 36 -7.79 -2.16 -5.03
CA ASN A 36 -8.17 -2.72 -6.33
C ASN A 36 -8.97 -4.01 -6.17
N VAL A 37 -8.55 -4.90 -5.27
CA VAL A 37 -9.26 -6.16 -5.01
C VAL A 37 -10.66 -5.90 -4.47
N CYS A 38 -10.80 -5.01 -3.48
CA CYS A 38 -12.10 -4.69 -2.90
C CYS A 38 -13.02 -4.02 -3.91
N ASN A 39 -12.48 -3.13 -4.74
CA ASN A 39 -13.25 -2.44 -5.77
C ASN A 39 -13.77 -3.42 -6.83
N GLN A 40 -12.93 -4.37 -7.26
CA GLN A 40 -13.34 -5.39 -8.22
C GLN A 40 -14.34 -6.38 -7.62
N ALA A 41 -14.16 -6.72 -6.34
CA ALA A 41 -15.11 -7.58 -5.64
C ALA A 41 -16.49 -6.94 -5.57
N LEU A 42 -16.54 -5.63 -5.30
CA LEU A 42 -17.80 -4.88 -5.34
C LEU A 42 -18.42 -4.95 -6.74
N GLN A 43 -17.61 -4.77 -7.77
CA GLN A 43 -18.08 -4.85 -9.16
C GLN A 43 -18.72 -6.19 -9.48
N LEU A 44 -18.11 -7.28 -8.99
CA LEU A 44 -18.63 -8.64 -9.20
C LEU A 44 -19.98 -8.85 -8.51
N HIS A 45 -20.22 -8.18 -7.39
CA HIS A 45 -21.50 -8.25 -6.70
C HIS A 45 -22.59 -7.40 -7.39
N GLY A 46 -22.19 -6.53 -8.31
CA GLY A 46 -23.13 -5.65 -9.01
C GLY A 46 -23.82 -4.70 -8.03
N GLY A 47 -25.10 -4.44 -8.25
CA GLY A 47 -25.87 -3.53 -7.40
C GLY A 47 -25.88 -3.94 -5.93
N TYR A 48 -25.84 -5.22 -5.61
CA TYR A 48 -25.78 -5.70 -4.24
C TYR A 48 -24.47 -5.29 -3.55
N GLY A 49 -23.38 -5.14 -4.28
CA GLY A 49 -22.12 -4.69 -3.72
C GLY A 49 -22.15 -3.24 -3.26
N TYR A 50 -23.03 -2.43 -3.83
CA TYR A 50 -23.09 -1.00 -3.57
C TYR A 50 -23.99 -0.64 -2.39
N ILE A 51 -24.76 -1.59 -1.85
CA ILE A 51 -25.71 -1.33 -0.75
C ILE A 51 -25.10 -1.74 0.59
N SER A 52 -25.54 -1.07 1.66
CA SER A 52 -24.95 -1.24 3.00
C SER A 52 -25.27 -2.58 3.67
N GLU A 53 -26.19 -3.35 3.12
CA GLU A 53 -26.53 -4.68 3.64
C GLU A 53 -25.40 -5.69 3.45
N TYR A 54 -24.48 -5.42 2.53
CA TYR A 54 -23.30 -6.26 2.25
C TYR A 54 -22.04 -5.48 2.60
N PRO A 55 -20.94 -6.14 2.98
CA PRO A 55 -19.78 -5.42 3.51
C PRO A 55 -18.90 -4.76 2.44
N LEU A 56 -19.10 -5.03 1.16
CA LEU A 56 -18.19 -4.62 0.09
C LEU A 56 -18.07 -3.09 -0.01
N GLU A 57 -19.16 -2.35 0.12
CA GLU A 57 -19.12 -0.89 0.03
C GLU A 57 -18.28 -0.29 1.15
N ARG A 58 -18.32 -0.89 2.33
CA ARG A 58 -17.49 -0.45 3.47
C ARG A 58 -16.03 -0.75 3.21
N TYR A 59 -15.72 -1.95 2.70
CA TYR A 59 -14.33 -2.32 2.40
C TYR A 59 -13.72 -1.39 1.36
N VAL A 60 -14.48 -0.99 0.34
CA VAL A 60 -14.00 -0.04 -0.66
C VAL A 60 -13.69 1.31 -0.01
N ARG A 61 -14.58 1.83 0.85
CA ARG A 61 -14.34 3.09 1.55
C ARG A 61 -13.12 3.00 2.47
N ASP A 62 -13.02 1.91 3.24
CA ASP A 62 -11.92 1.72 4.20
C ASP A 62 -10.58 1.56 3.48
N THR A 63 -10.52 0.77 2.42
CA THR A 63 -9.28 0.56 1.68
C THR A 63 -8.88 1.79 0.87
N ARG A 64 -9.85 2.59 0.42
CA ARG A 64 -9.56 3.83 -0.29
C ARG A 64 -8.80 4.83 0.58
N VAL A 65 -9.19 4.98 1.83
CA VAL A 65 -8.52 5.94 2.71
C VAL A 65 -7.11 5.51 3.07
N HIS A 66 -6.82 4.22 3.07
CA HIS A 66 -5.47 3.71 3.34
C HIS A 66 -4.43 4.16 2.31
N GLN A 67 -4.85 4.51 1.10
CA GLN A 67 -3.95 5.07 0.09
C GLN A 67 -3.56 6.51 0.41
N ILE A 68 -4.28 7.15 1.32
CA ILE A 68 -4.11 8.57 1.68
C ILE A 68 -3.46 8.73 3.05
N LEU A 69 -3.82 7.86 4.01
CA LEU A 69 -3.39 7.94 5.41
C LEU A 69 -1.88 7.77 5.57
N GLU A 70 -1.34 8.44 6.59
CA GLU A 70 0.03 8.23 7.05
C GLU A 70 1.05 8.43 5.94
N GLY A 71 0.82 9.47 5.16
CA GLY A 71 1.55 9.74 3.93
C GLY A 71 0.85 9.10 2.74
N THR A 72 0.51 9.91 1.76
CA THR A 72 -0.14 9.40 0.54
C THR A 72 0.79 8.45 -0.19
N ASN A 73 0.23 7.60 -1.05
CA ASN A 73 1.04 6.69 -1.84
C ASN A 73 1.95 7.43 -2.82
N GLU A 74 1.60 8.65 -3.23
CA GLU A 74 2.50 9.52 -3.98
C GLU A 74 3.72 9.91 -3.16
N ILE A 75 3.54 10.22 -1.87
CA ILE A 75 4.66 10.53 -0.97
C ILE A 75 5.50 9.27 -0.72
N MET A 76 4.89 8.10 -0.64
CA MET A 76 5.65 6.84 -0.53
C MET A 76 6.57 6.66 -1.74
N ARG A 77 6.10 6.99 -2.94
CA ARG A 77 6.92 6.95 -4.15
C ARG A 77 8.06 7.95 -4.10
N VAL A 78 7.85 9.14 -3.53
CA VAL A 78 8.91 10.12 -3.33
C VAL A 78 9.99 9.57 -2.40
N ILE A 79 9.60 8.93 -1.31
CA ILE A 79 10.55 8.32 -0.36
C ILE A 79 11.37 7.23 -1.04
N ILE A 80 10.71 6.37 -1.82
CA ILE A 80 11.38 5.30 -2.58
C ILE A 80 12.38 5.90 -3.56
N ALA A 81 11.95 6.89 -4.34
CA ALA A 81 12.79 7.52 -5.34
C ALA A 81 14.03 8.18 -4.72
N ARG A 82 13.86 8.87 -3.60
CA ARG A 82 14.99 9.48 -2.88
C ARG A 82 16.03 8.46 -2.47
N ASN A 83 15.59 7.32 -1.96
CA ASN A 83 16.49 6.26 -1.54
C ASN A 83 17.23 5.64 -2.73
N VAL A 84 16.53 5.38 -3.83
CA VAL A 84 17.13 4.85 -5.05
C VAL A 84 18.15 5.82 -5.63
N LEU A 85 17.81 7.11 -5.71
CA LEU A 85 18.70 8.13 -6.25
C LEU A 85 19.93 8.34 -5.35
N LYS A 86 19.77 8.22 -4.05
CA LYS A 86 20.87 8.31 -3.10
C LYS A 86 21.89 7.19 -3.35
N ASP A 87 21.39 5.96 -3.58
CA ASP A 87 22.26 4.82 -3.88
C ASP A 87 23.02 5.00 -5.20
N LEU A 88 22.45 5.77 -6.14
CA LEU A 88 23.05 6.05 -7.45
C LEU A 88 23.94 7.29 -7.46
N SER A 89 23.97 8.06 -6.37
CA SER A 89 24.64 9.37 -6.33
C SER A 89 26.15 9.31 -6.52
N PHE A 90 26.78 8.14 -6.38
CA PHE A 90 28.22 7.95 -6.60
C PHE A 90 28.53 7.30 -7.95
N LEU A 91 27.57 7.15 -8.81
CA LEU A 91 27.79 6.71 -10.18
C LEU A 91 28.08 7.88 -11.07
#